data_66dda28c03ea5ed12d8c22a771d1ee19
#
_entry.id   66dda28c03ea5ed12d8c22a771d1ee19
#
_cell.length_a   1.000
_cell.length_b   1.000
_cell.length_c   1.000
_cell.angle_alpha   90.00
_cell.angle_beta   90.00
_cell.angle_gamma   90.00
#
_symmetry.space_group_name_H-M   'P 1'
#
loop_
_entity.id
_entity.type
_entity.pdbx_description
1 polymer ?
#
loop_
_entity_poly.entity_id
_entity_poly.type
_entity_poly.pdbx_seq_one_letter_code
_entity_poly.pdbx_strand_id
1 'polypeptide(L)'
;QAWKTIVDSLGNTQQEQIVRDDREKTNVLVLAGPGSGKTRVLVHRIAYLVKIKREDPNGILVLAYNRHAAAEIRERLRTLIGDEARFVTVSTIHSLAMRLVGATFSVGARAERLDFENILKDAVRLLRGDGMDKISRESLRETLIQGYRWLLVDEYQDVGPEEYALISEVAGRSLDDPDLHISLFAVGDDDQNIYSFSGASIRHIRQFEQDFSAKPVFLTQNYRSTGNIIKTANAVIECASERMKTGHEIVVDGARAKETLGGKMTTLDPVAQGRVQILECPKGNDSQALAALEELQRLSALIPDWNWARAAIISRDWRKLAPVRDYAEGLKIPVEVANEQLSGLWRTREMQTFVKAVQKNYN
;
A
#
# COMPACT_ATOMS: atom_id res chain seq x y z
N GLN A 1 6.55 28.52 -8.85
CA GLN A 1 5.27 27.95 -8.41
C GLN A 1 5.38 26.43 -8.18
N ALA A 2 5.94 25.65 -9.12
CA ALA A 2 6.10 24.22 -8.99
C ALA A 2 6.86 23.80 -7.71
N TRP A 3 7.95 24.51 -7.35
CA TRP A 3 8.70 24.25 -6.14
C TRP A 3 7.82 24.34 -4.88
N LYS A 4 7.04 25.42 -4.73
CA LYS A 4 6.13 25.60 -3.59
C LYS A 4 5.12 24.46 -3.47
N THR A 5 4.55 24.04 -4.60
CA THR A 5 3.54 22.96 -4.61
C THR A 5 4.14 21.58 -4.38
N ILE A 6 5.34 21.33 -4.87
CA ILE A 6 5.94 19.98 -4.86
C ILE A 6 6.86 19.77 -3.64
N VAL A 7 7.64 20.78 -3.25
CA VAL A 7 8.63 20.64 -2.18
C VAL A 7 8.13 21.31 -0.90
N ASP A 8 7.89 22.63 -0.92
CA ASP A 8 7.56 23.37 0.30
C ASP A 8 6.25 22.91 0.94
N SER A 9 5.29 22.41 0.13
CA SER A 9 4.02 21.88 0.62
C SER A 9 4.16 20.64 1.51
N LEU A 10 5.31 19.95 1.46
CA LEU A 10 5.57 18.80 2.33
C LEU A 10 5.63 19.20 3.80
N GLY A 11 6.22 20.35 4.10
CA GLY A 11 6.29 20.90 5.45
C GLY A 11 7.08 20.01 6.43
N ASN A 12 7.94 19.14 5.92
CA ASN A 12 8.75 18.22 6.69
C ASN A 12 10.12 18.05 6.03
N THR A 13 11.16 18.40 6.74
CA THR A 13 12.53 18.41 6.21
C THR A 13 13.01 17.04 5.73
N GLN A 14 12.62 15.93 6.39
CA GLN A 14 12.99 14.60 5.96
C GLN A 14 12.29 14.23 4.65
N GLN A 15 10.99 14.52 4.53
CA GLN A 15 10.25 14.30 3.29
C GLN A 15 10.82 15.15 2.16
N GLU A 16 11.16 16.40 2.41
CA GLU A 16 11.77 17.30 1.42
C GLU A 16 13.12 16.78 0.94
N GLN A 17 13.99 16.31 1.85
CA GLN A 17 15.29 15.72 1.50
C GLN A 17 15.14 14.48 0.62
N ILE A 18 14.21 13.59 0.95
CA ILE A 18 13.93 12.37 0.17
C ILE A 18 13.40 12.73 -1.22
N VAL A 19 12.47 13.67 -1.31
CA VAL A 19 11.88 14.10 -2.58
C VAL A 19 12.93 14.76 -3.49
N ARG A 20 13.85 15.51 -2.91
CA ARG A 20 14.91 16.25 -3.62
C ARG A 20 16.15 15.44 -3.94
N ASP A 21 16.25 14.20 -3.46
CA ASP A 21 17.40 13.35 -3.79
C ASP A 21 17.39 13.01 -5.28
N ASP A 22 18.16 13.75 -6.06
CA ASP A 22 18.18 13.68 -7.53
C ASP A 22 19.41 12.95 -8.07
N ARG A 23 20.13 12.22 -7.23
CA ARG A 23 21.27 11.42 -7.63
C ARG A 23 20.81 10.29 -8.56
N GLU A 24 21.32 10.32 -9.78
CA GLU A 24 21.07 9.28 -10.76
C GLU A 24 21.78 7.97 -10.39
N LYS A 25 21.24 6.85 -10.86
CA LYS A 25 21.76 5.49 -10.62
C LYS A 25 21.95 5.18 -9.12
N THR A 26 21.15 5.83 -8.28
CA THR A 26 21.16 5.67 -6.83
C THR A 26 19.89 4.96 -6.40
N ASN A 27 20.04 3.99 -5.53
CA ASN A 27 18.91 3.27 -4.96
C ASN A 27 18.56 3.83 -3.58
N VAL A 28 17.29 4.00 -3.31
CA VAL A 28 16.77 4.58 -2.07
C VAL A 28 15.68 3.69 -1.50
N LEU A 29 15.83 3.29 -0.25
CA LEU A 29 14.79 2.63 0.51
C LEU A 29 14.23 3.59 1.57
N VAL A 30 12.94 3.89 1.49
CA VAL A 30 12.24 4.70 2.49
C VAL A 30 11.45 3.78 3.41
N LEU A 31 11.89 3.67 4.66
CA LEU A 31 11.18 2.97 5.72
C LEU A 31 10.29 3.97 6.46
N ALA A 32 8.99 3.81 6.30
CA ALA A 32 8.04 4.84 6.69
C ALA A 32 6.92 4.25 7.55
N GLY A 33 6.77 4.74 8.76
CA GLY A 33 5.69 4.31 9.65
C GLY A 33 4.28 4.58 9.12
N PRO A 34 3.24 4.01 9.73
CA PRO A 34 1.86 4.28 9.33
C PRO A 34 1.55 5.77 9.45
N GLY A 35 0.82 6.31 8.47
CA GLY A 35 0.42 7.71 8.46
C GLY A 35 1.55 8.73 8.31
N SER A 36 2.77 8.32 7.94
CA SER A 36 3.92 9.20 7.72
C SER A 36 3.96 9.84 6.31
N GLY A 37 3.03 9.46 5.44
CA GLY A 37 2.95 10.01 4.09
C GLY A 37 3.76 9.26 3.05
N LYS A 38 3.94 7.93 3.17
CA LYS A 38 4.62 7.07 2.19
C LYS A 38 4.26 7.41 0.74
N THR A 39 3.02 7.21 0.37
CA THR A 39 2.54 7.47 -0.99
C THR A 39 2.67 8.95 -1.38
N ARG A 40 2.54 9.89 -0.41
CA ARG A 40 2.75 11.32 -0.65
C ARG A 40 4.19 11.59 -1.08
N VAL A 41 5.17 11.06 -0.37
CA VAL A 41 6.60 11.24 -0.71
C VAL A 41 6.90 10.63 -2.08
N LEU A 42 6.38 9.44 -2.38
CA LEU A 42 6.53 8.79 -3.69
C LEU A 42 5.96 9.67 -4.82
N VAL A 43 4.74 10.17 -4.69
CA VAL A 43 4.08 11.02 -5.69
C VAL A 43 4.80 12.36 -5.86
N HIS A 44 5.23 12.99 -4.75
CA HIS A 44 5.98 14.24 -4.79
C HIS A 44 7.37 14.07 -5.41
N ARG A 45 8.02 12.91 -5.20
CA ARG A 45 9.28 12.58 -5.87
C ARG A 45 9.12 12.49 -7.38
N ILE A 46 8.08 11.82 -7.87
CA ILE A 46 7.78 11.77 -9.31
C ILE A 46 7.54 13.19 -9.85
N ALA A 47 6.73 13.97 -9.14
CA ALA A 47 6.45 15.34 -9.51
C ALA A 47 7.71 16.21 -9.55
N TYR A 48 8.65 16.01 -8.60
CA TYR A 48 9.94 16.67 -8.58
C TYR A 48 10.79 16.30 -9.80
N LEU A 49 10.90 15.00 -10.12
CA LEU A 49 11.64 14.53 -11.29
C LEU A 49 11.10 15.17 -12.58
N VAL A 50 9.79 15.18 -12.77
CA VAL A 50 9.16 15.70 -13.99
C VAL A 50 9.22 17.24 -14.05
N LYS A 51 8.77 17.95 -13.01
CA LYS A 51 8.56 19.41 -13.07
C LYS A 51 9.79 20.22 -12.74
N ILE A 52 10.68 19.72 -11.90
CA ILE A 52 11.84 20.46 -11.40
C ILE A 52 13.12 19.96 -12.07
N LYS A 53 13.37 18.66 -12.04
CA LYS A 53 14.55 18.06 -12.68
C LYS A 53 14.40 17.96 -14.21
N ARG A 54 13.15 18.03 -14.74
CA ARG A 54 12.85 17.96 -16.18
C ARG A 54 13.16 16.61 -16.80
N GLU A 55 13.04 15.54 -16.03
CA GLU A 55 13.08 14.19 -16.55
C GLU A 55 11.91 13.91 -17.48
N ASP A 56 12.14 13.07 -18.49
CA ASP A 56 11.07 12.59 -19.37
C ASP A 56 10.10 11.72 -18.55
N PRO A 57 8.82 12.08 -18.45
CA PRO A 57 7.84 11.27 -17.73
C PRO A 57 7.67 9.85 -18.32
N ASN A 58 7.96 9.62 -19.62
CA ASN A 58 7.96 8.28 -20.20
C ASN A 58 9.10 7.40 -19.62
N GLY A 59 10.16 7.99 -19.13
CA GLY A 59 11.27 7.30 -18.47
C GLY A 59 10.99 6.89 -17.02
N ILE A 60 9.76 7.07 -16.51
CA ILE A 60 9.38 6.79 -15.13
C ILE A 60 8.38 5.64 -15.06
N LEU A 61 8.76 4.56 -14.39
CA LEU A 61 7.92 3.41 -14.07
C LEU A 61 7.60 3.38 -12.58
N VAL A 62 6.30 3.30 -12.26
CA VAL A 62 5.80 3.19 -10.88
C VAL A 62 5.07 1.87 -10.71
N LEU A 63 5.49 1.08 -9.74
CA LEU A 63 4.88 -0.19 -9.38
C LEU A 63 4.11 -0.05 -8.07
N ALA A 64 2.81 -0.29 -8.14
CA ALA A 64 1.91 -0.30 -7.00
C ALA A 64 1.51 -1.73 -6.64
N TYR A 65 1.20 -1.97 -5.37
CA TYR A 65 0.79 -3.29 -4.89
C TYR A 65 -0.51 -3.78 -5.55
N ASN A 66 -1.49 -2.89 -5.73
CA ASN A 66 -2.78 -3.26 -6.32
C ASN A 66 -3.33 -2.17 -7.25
N ARG A 67 -4.45 -2.47 -7.93
CA ARG A 67 -5.09 -1.57 -8.90
C ARG A 67 -5.63 -0.29 -8.25
N HIS A 68 -6.10 -0.36 -6.99
CA HIS A 68 -6.60 0.81 -6.27
C HIS A 68 -5.46 1.77 -5.94
N ALA A 69 -4.34 1.26 -5.42
CA ALA A 69 -3.14 2.07 -5.17
C ALA A 69 -2.61 2.71 -6.46
N ALA A 70 -2.58 1.95 -7.56
CA ALA A 70 -2.19 2.51 -8.87
C ALA A 70 -3.12 3.63 -9.34
N ALA A 71 -4.43 3.50 -9.14
CA ALA A 71 -5.40 4.54 -9.49
C ALA A 71 -5.23 5.79 -8.61
N GLU A 72 -5.03 5.62 -7.31
CA GLU A 72 -4.78 6.71 -6.37
C GLU A 72 -3.49 7.48 -6.71
N ILE A 73 -2.41 6.77 -7.03
CA ILE A 73 -1.14 7.40 -7.45
C ILE A 73 -1.36 8.24 -8.70
N ARG A 74 -2.06 7.72 -9.74
CA ARG A 74 -2.35 8.48 -10.97
C ARG A 74 -3.15 9.76 -10.69
N GLU A 75 -4.18 9.68 -9.86
CA GLU A 75 -5.01 10.84 -9.52
C GLU A 75 -4.22 11.91 -8.78
N ARG A 76 -3.40 11.50 -7.81
CA ARG A 76 -2.52 12.41 -7.08
C ARG A 76 -1.46 13.04 -7.98
N LEU A 77 -0.88 12.28 -8.90
CA LEU A 77 0.05 12.81 -9.90
C LEU A 77 -0.62 13.82 -10.79
N ARG A 78 -1.82 13.51 -11.27
CA ARG A 78 -2.59 14.44 -12.12
C ARG A 78 -2.84 15.79 -11.42
N THR A 79 -3.11 15.75 -10.12
CA THR A 79 -3.28 16.96 -9.30
C THR A 79 -1.99 17.79 -9.21
N LEU A 80 -0.82 17.14 -9.14
CA LEU A 80 0.47 17.83 -8.96
C LEU A 80 1.12 18.29 -10.25
N ILE A 81 1.06 17.49 -11.32
CA ILE A 81 1.80 17.72 -12.56
C ILE A 81 0.90 17.89 -13.80
N GLY A 82 -0.43 17.77 -13.62
CA GLY A 82 -1.39 17.97 -14.73
C GLY A 82 -1.29 16.88 -15.79
N ASP A 83 -1.36 17.30 -17.07
CA ASP A 83 -1.40 16.37 -18.21
C ASP A 83 -0.15 15.53 -18.40
N GLU A 84 0.99 15.94 -17.88
CA GLU A 84 2.23 15.15 -17.96
C GLU A 84 2.12 13.84 -17.18
N ALA A 85 1.20 13.76 -16.19
CA ALA A 85 0.94 12.52 -15.42
C ALA A 85 0.54 11.34 -16.31
N ARG A 86 -0.05 11.58 -17.48
CA ARG A 86 -0.46 10.51 -18.42
C ARG A 86 0.70 9.75 -19.05
N PHE A 87 1.88 10.37 -19.09
CA PHE A 87 3.09 9.78 -19.66
C PHE A 87 3.89 8.97 -18.63
N VAL A 88 3.64 9.16 -17.34
CA VAL A 88 4.22 8.33 -16.30
C VAL A 88 3.55 6.95 -16.30
N THR A 89 4.32 5.89 -16.45
CA THR A 89 3.79 4.54 -16.40
C THR A 89 3.53 4.13 -14.96
N VAL A 90 2.26 4.02 -14.56
CA VAL A 90 1.84 3.50 -13.25
C VAL A 90 1.14 2.16 -13.46
N SER A 91 1.66 1.08 -12.89
CA SER A 91 1.17 -0.28 -13.09
C SER A 91 1.24 -1.09 -11.79
N THR A 92 0.54 -2.22 -11.72
CA THR A 92 0.85 -3.24 -10.72
C THR A 92 1.98 -4.12 -11.23
N ILE A 93 2.70 -4.79 -10.31
CA ILE A 93 3.81 -5.69 -10.67
C ILE A 93 3.31 -6.80 -11.62
N HIS A 94 2.18 -7.41 -11.32
CA HIS A 94 1.56 -8.43 -12.18
C HIS A 94 1.15 -7.90 -13.56
N SER A 95 0.62 -6.67 -13.63
CA SER A 95 0.28 -6.07 -14.92
C SER A 95 1.51 -5.74 -15.77
N LEU A 96 2.62 -5.39 -15.13
CA LEU A 96 3.91 -5.23 -15.80
C LEU A 96 4.38 -6.58 -16.37
N ALA A 97 4.39 -7.64 -15.55
CA ALA A 97 4.80 -8.98 -15.98
C ALA A 97 3.99 -9.47 -17.19
N MET A 98 2.66 -9.32 -17.13
CA MET A 98 1.78 -9.69 -18.25
C MET A 98 2.11 -8.92 -19.54
N ARG A 99 2.38 -7.62 -19.43
CA ARG A 99 2.79 -6.79 -20.58
C ARG A 99 4.11 -7.28 -21.17
N LEU A 100 5.09 -7.63 -20.35
CA LEU A 100 6.40 -8.11 -20.78
C LEU A 100 6.30 -9.43 -21.56
N VAL A 101 5.50 -10.39 -21.08
CA VAL A 101 5.32 -11.69 -21.76
C VAL A 101 4.29 -11.64 -22.89
N GLY A 102 3.71 -10.47 -23.20
CA GLY A 102 2.68 -10.33 -24.23
C GLY A 102 1.35 -10.99 -23.88
N ALA A 103 1.13 -11.33 -22.61
CA ALA A 103 -0.13 -11.90 -22.16
C ALA A 103 -1.21 -10.81 -22.13
N THR A 104 -2.27 -10.96 -22.92
CA THR A 104 -3.42 -10.08 -22.91
C THR A 104 -4.60 -10.75 -22.23
N PHE A 105 -5.35 -10.03 -21.41
CA PHE A 105 -6.67 -10.47 -20.99
C PHE A 105 -7.60 -10.46 -22.23
N SER A 106 -7.84 -11.59 -22.85
CA SER A 106 -8.98 -11.72 -23.75
C SER A 106 -10.25 -11.62 -22.92
N VAL A 107 -11.09 -10.61 -23.24
CA VAL A 107 -12.43 -10.47 -22.66
C VAL A 107 -13.21 -11.73 -22.99
N GLY A 108 -13.39 -12.64 -22.03
CA GLY A 108 -14.10 -13.92 -22.25
C GLY A 108 -13.32 -15.19 -21.85
N ALA A 109 -12.01 -15.13 -21.66
CA ALA A 109 -11.31 -16.21 -20.98
C ALA A 109 -11.69 -16.14 -19.50
N ARG A 110 -12.36 -17.18 -19.00
CA ARG A 110 -12.61 -17.36 -17.58
C ARG A 110 -11.32 -17.11 -16.83
N ALA A 111 -11.34 -16.13 -15.91
CA ALA A 111 -10.24 -15.78 -15.01
C ALA A 111 -9.83 -16.97 -14.08
N GLU A 112 -10.29 -18.15 -14.36
CA GLU A 112 -10.23 -19.35 -13.52
C GLU A 112 -8.87 -20.01 -13.44
N ARG A 113 -7.81 -19.52 -14.03
CA ARG A 113 -6.43 -20.02 -13.78
C ARG A 113 -5.38 -19.26 -14.60
N LEU A 114 -5.28 -17.96 -14.40
CA LEU A 114 -4.00 -17.32 -14.69
C LEU A 114 -3.06 -17.71 -13.54
N ASP A 115 -2.09 -18.52 -13.84
CA ASP A 115 -1.01 -18.82 -12.92
C ASP A 115 -0.06 -17.60 -12.89
N PHE A 116 -0.40 -16.65 -12.01
CA PHE A 116 0.34 -15.39 -11.88
C PHE A 116 1.81 -15.61 -11.50
N GLU A 117 2.10 -16.68 -10.77
CA GLU A 117 3.47 -17.02 -10.38
C GLU A 117 4.29 -17.41 -11.60
N ASN A 118 3.74 -18.22 -12.50
CA ASN A 118 4.42 -18.56 -13.75
C ASN A 118 4.60 -17.36 -14.68
N ILE A 119 3.63 -16.45 -14.75
CA ILE A 119 3.75 -15.22 -15.53
C ILE A 119 4.93 -14.35 -15.02
N LEU A 120 5.09 -14.22 -13.70
CA LEU A 120 6.21 -13.50 -13.10
C LEU A 120 7.55 -14.17 -13.43
N LYS A 121 7.63 -15.50 -13.30
CA LYS A 121 8.83 -16.28 -13.65
C LYS A 121 9.20 -16.16 -15.14
N ASP A 122 8.21 -16.19 -16.02
CA ASP A 122 8.44 -16.05 -17.47
C ASP A 122 8.90 -14.63 -17.81
N ALA A 123 8.36 -13.60 -17.17
CA ALA A 123 8.82 -12.22 -17.34
C ALA A 123 10.27 -12.05 -16.86
N VAL A 124 10.64 -12.68 -15.74
CA VAL A 124 12.02 -12.70 -15.25
C VAL A 124 12.97 -13.38 -16.22
N ARG A 125 12.60 -14.58 -16.74
CA ARG A 125 13.40 -15.32 -17.73
C ARG A 125 13.61 -14.52 -19.00
N LEU A 126 12.57 -13.84 -19.47
CA LEU A 126 12.61 -13.00 -20.66
C LEU A 126 13.58 -11.82 -20.47
N LEU A 127 13.55 -11.14 -19.33
CA LEU A 127 14.48 -10.03 -19.04
C LEU A 127 15.91 -10.51 -18.84
N ARG A 128 16.12 -11.73 -18.32
CA ARG A 128 17.45 -12.37 -18.23
C ARG A 128 18.02 -12.75 -19.57
N GLY A 129 17.15 -12.96 -20.57
CA GLY A 129 17.57 -13.43 -21.87
C GLY A 129 18.21 -14.81 -21.81
N ASP A 130 17.56 -15.75 -21.07
CA ASP A 130 18.06 -17.10 -20.90
C ASP A 130 18.30 -17.77 -22.26
N GLY A 131 19.54 -18.20 -22.52
CA GLY A 131 19.95 -18.80 -23.78
C GLY A 131 20.33 -17.83 -24.90
N MET A 132 20.34 -16.52 -24.65
CA MET A 132 20.75 -15.48 -25.59
C MET A 132 22.20 -15.04 -25.38
N ASP A 133 22.86 -14.59 -26.44
CA ASP A 133 24.12 -13.86 -26.31
C ASP A 133 23.89 -12.46 -25.66
N LYS A 134 24.99 -11.86 -25.18
CA LYS A 134 24.95 -10.61 -24.43
C LYS A 134 24.26 -9.47 -25.22
N ILE A 135 24.57 -9.32 -26.49
CA ILE A 135 24.09 -8.22 -27.35
C ILE A 135 22.58 -8.38 -27.56
N SER A 136 22.13 -9.58 -27.89
CA SER A 136 20.71 -9.89 -28.10
C SER A 136 19.90 -9.66 -26.83
N ARG A 137 20.45 -10.04 -25.66
CA ARG A 137 19.84 -9.81 -24.35
C ARG A 137 19.68 -8.32 -24.03
N GLU A 138 20.73 -7.52 -24.22
CA GLU A 138 20.69 -6.09 -23.95
C GLU A 138 19.67 -5.38 -24.86
N SER A 139 19.66 -5.70 -26.17
CA SER A 139 18.70 -5.15 -27.12
C SER A 139 17.25 -5.54 -26.81
N LEU A 140 17.00 -6.80 -26.43
CA LEU A 140 15.69 -7.25 -26.01
C LEU A 140 15.22 -6.50 -24.77
N ARG A 141 16.09 -6.40 -23.76
CA ARG A 141 15.78 -5.71 -22.51
C ARG A 141 15.46 -4.23 -22.76
N GLU A 142 16.26 -3.53 -23.55
CA GLU A 142 16.00 -2.13 -23.91
C GLU A 142 14.63 -1.96 -24.56
N THR A 143 14.27 -2.86 -25.47
CA THR A 143 12.94 -2.87 -26.10
C THR A 143 11.81 -3.10 -25.08
N LEU A 144 11.99 -4.05 -24.17
CA LEU A 144 10.96 -4.45 -23.22
C LEU A 144 10.71 -3.42 -22.11
N ILE A 145 11.76 -2.79 -21.60
CA ILE A 145 11.64 -1.79 -20.52
C ILE A 145 11.54 -0.35 -21.04
N GLN A 146 11.44 -0.16 -22.36
CA GLN A 146 11.05 1.11 -23.00
C GLN A 146 11.87 2.34 -22.58
N GLY A 147 13.16 2.16 -22.24
CA GLY A 147 14.03 3.26 -21.84
C GLY A 147 13.71 3.85 -20.46
N TYR A 148 13.08 3.11 -19.56
CA TYR A 148 12.90 3.57 -18.18
C TYR A 148 14.24 3.88 -17.52
N ARG A 149 14.29 5.01 -16.81
CA ARG A 149 15.46 5.49 -16.04
C ARG A 149 15.17 5.48 -14.53
N TRP A 150 13.89 5.57 -14.16
CA TRP A 150 13.42 5.64 -12.79
C TRP A 150 12.38 4.56 -12.53
N LEU A 151 12.64 3.73 -11.54
CA LEU A 151 11.71 2.72 -11.04
C LEU A 151 11.31 3.08 -9.60
N LEU A 152 10.02 3.30 -9.38
CA LEU A 152 9.50 3.57 -8.04
C LEU A 152 8.55 2.45 -7.64
N VAL A 153 8.68 1.95 -6.41
CA VAL A 153 7.87 0.84 -5.88
C VAL A 153 7.20 1.26 -4.57
N ASP A 154 5.89 1.17 -4.52
CA ASP A 154 5.08 1.43 -3.32
C ASP A 154 4.79 0.12 -2.58
N GLU A 155 4.60 0.20 -1.25
CA GLU A 155 4.31 -0.92 -0.33
C GLU A 155 5.30 -2.09 -0.52
N TYR A 156 6.59 -1.78 -0.51
CA TYR A 156 7.67 -2.76 -0.79
C TYR A 156 7.72 -3.93 0.20
N GLN A 157 7.17 -3.79 1.40
CA GLN A 157 7.07 -4.88 2.38
C GLN A 157 6.15 -6.03 1.92
N ASP A 158 5.26 -5.77 0.97
CA ASP A 158 4.30 -6.76 0.46
C ASP A 158 4.82 -7.53 -0.77
N VAL A 159 6.07 -7.26 -1.17
CA VAL A 159 6.73 -7.89 -2.32
C VAL A 159 7.11 -9.33 -1.96
N GLY A 160 6.64 -10.29 -2.77
CA GLY A 160 7.01 -11.70 -2.71
C GLY A 160 8.28 -12.02 -3.50
N PRO A 161 8.74 -13.29 -3.47
CA PRO A 161 9.99 -13.70 -4.11
C PRO A 161 10.03 -13.45 -5.64
N GLU A 162 8.94 -13.76 -6.33
CA GLU A 162 8.83 -13.60 -7.78
C GLU A 162 8.74 -12.13 -8.19
N GLU A 163 7.98 -11.33 -7.43
CA GLU A 163 7.92 -9.89 -7.62
C GLU A 163 9.28 -9.23 -7.36
N TYR A 164 9.97 -9.66 -6.30
CA TYR A 164 11.32 -9.20 -6.01
C TYR A 164 12.29 -9.51 -7.14
N ALA A 165 12.24 -10.73 -7.69
CA ALA A 165 13.06 -11.12 -8.83
C ALA A 165 12.77 -10.24 -10.05
N LEU A 166 11.50 -9.98 -10.35
CA LEU A 166 11.10 -9.10 -11.46
C LEU A 166 11.59 -7.66 -11.26
N ILE A 167 11.40 -7.08 -10.07
CA ILE A 167 11.89 -5.73 -9.73
C ILE A 167 13.41 -5.66 -9.91
N SER A 168 14.13 -6.68 -9.44
CA SER A 168 15.59 -6.76 -9.55
C SER A 168 16.06 -6.79 -11.00
N GLU A 169 15.39 -7.57 -11.86
CA GLU A 169 15.73 -7.64 -13.28
C GLU A 169 15.37 -6.34 -14.01
N VAL A 170 14.23 -5.73 -13.72
CA VAL A 170 13.86 -4.41 -14.28
C VAL A 170 14.89 -3.36 -13.86
N ALA A 171 15.32 -3.35 -12.60
CA ALA A 171 16.34 -2.42 -12.12
C ALA A 171 17.75 -2.67 -12.74
N GLY A 172 17.96 -3.82 -13.38
CA GLY A 172 19.23 -4.15 -14.03
C GLY A 172 20.25 -4.78 -13.12
N ARG A 173 19.87 -5.28 -11.94
CA ARG A 173 20.80 -5.84 -10.96
C ARG A 173 21.66 -6.99 -11.49
N SER A 174 21.14 -7.78 -12.42
CA SER A 174 21.87 -8.90 -13.04
C SER A 174 22.84 -8.48 -14.16
N LEU A 175 22.95 -7.18 -14.45
CA LEU A 175 23.79 -6.64 -15.51
C LEU A 175 25.15 -6.22 -14.95
N ASP A 176 26.21 -6.55 -15.68
CA ASP A 176 27.59 -6.17 -15.31
C ASP A 176 27.84 -4.67 -15.52
N ASP A 177 27.14 -4.06 -16.48
CA ASP A 177 27.31 -2.66 -16.83
C ASP A 177 26.41 -1.76 -15.95
N PRO A 178 27.01 -0.95 -15.06
CA PRO A 178 26.27 0.00 -14.23
C PRO A 178 25.49 1.05 -15.03
N ASP A 179 25.88 1.30 -16.28
CA ASP A 179 25.20 2.28 -17.13
C ASP A 179 23.81 1.82 -17.56
N LEU A 180 23.54 0.53 -17.51
CA LEU A 180 22.25 -0.07 -17.78
C LEU A 180 21.35 -0.18 -16.54
N HIS A 181 21.83 0.21 -15.36
CA HIS A 181 21.05 0.18 -14.14
C HIS A 181 20.05 1.33 -14.11
N ILE A 182 18.86 1.05 -13.60
CA ILE A 182 17.79 2.02 -13.37
C ILE A 182 17.82 2.47 -11.90
N SER A 183 17.62 3.76 -11.65
CA SER A 183 17.47 4.27 -10.28
C SER A 183 16.24 3.68 -9.62
N LEU A 184 16.39 2.97 -8.50
CA LEU A 184 15.30 2.31 -7.77
C LEU A 184 14.97 3.08 -6.50
N PHE A 185 13.71 3.49 -6.38
CA PHE A 185 13.16 4.14 -5.21
C PHE A 185 12.04 3.28 -4.64
N ALA A 186 12.25 2.67 -3.48
CA ALA A 186 11.26 1.83 -2.82
C ALA A 186 10.76 2.49 -1.54
N VAL A 187 9.46 2.40 -1.31
CA VAL A 187 8.81 2.87 -0.07
C VAL A 187 8.09 1.71 0.56
N GLY A 188 8.29 1.50 1.86
CA GLY A 188 7.65 0.42 2.59
C GLY A 188 7.63 0.62 4.09
N ASP A 189 7.02 -0.33 4.78
CA ASP A 189 6.93 -0.36 6.23
C ASP A 189 7.08 -1.81 6.73
N ASP A 190 8.25 -2.14 7.23
CA ASP A 190 8.56 -3.48 7.72
C ASP A 190 7.64 -3.92 8.88
N ASP A 191 7.13 -2.98 9.68
CA ASP A 191 6.17 -3.26 10.75
C ASP A 191 4.74 -3.53 10.23
N GLN A 192 4.45 -3.27 8.94
CA GLN A 192 3.15 -3.52 8.30
C GLN A 192 3.13 -4.76 7.41
N ASN A 193 4.10 -5.64 7.48
CA ASN A 193 4.07 -6.90 6.73
C ASN A 193 3.01 -7.85 7.34
N ILE A 194 1.78 -7.76 6.81
CA ILE A 194 0.63 -8.59 7.21
C ILE A 194 0.31 -9.69 6.19
N TYR A 195 1.06 -9.77 5.07
CA TYR A 195 0.86 -10.73 3.98
C TYR A 195 1.90 -11.85 3.95
N SER A 196 2.56 -12.14 5.08
CA SER A 196 3.54 -13.24 5.17
C SER A 196 2.97 -14.60 4.75
N PHE A 197 1.66 -14.82 4.91
CA PHE A 197 0.96 -16.02 4.47
C PHE A 197 0.88 -16.18 2.94
N SER A 198 1.06 -15.10 2.17
CA SER A 198 1.09 -15.11 0.70
C SER A 198 2.51 -15.09 0.12
N GLY A 199 3.53 -15.30 0.97
CA GLY A 199 4.93 -15.32 0.55
C GLY A 199 5.66 -13.98 0.72
N ALA A 200 4.96 -12.89 1.05
CA ALA A 200 5.61 -11.63 1.40
C ALA A 200 6.53 -11.83 2.62
N SER A 201 7.75 -11.37 2.53
CA SER A 201 8.75 -11.58 3.56
C SER A 201 9.53 -10.30 3.82
N ILE A 202 9.70 -9.98 5.10
CA ILE A 202 10.60 -8.91 5.57
C ILE A 202 12.05 -9.12 5.07
N ARG A 203 12.38 -10.34 4.65
CA ARG A 203 13.67 -10.66 4.06
C ARG A 203 13.97 -9.80 2.83
N HIS A 204 12.99 -9.57 1.95
CA HIS A 204 13.21 -8.80 0.72
C HIS A 204 13.46 -7.32 0.98
N ILE A 205 12.80 -6.73 1.99
CA ILE A 205 13.08 -5.33 2.36
C ILE A 205 14.45 -5.19 3.02
N ARG A 206 14.90 -6.21 3.79
CA ARG A 206 16.25 -6.26 4.35
C ARG A 206 17.32 -6.49 3.29
N GLN A 207 17.05 -7.39 2.35
CA GLN A 207 17.97 -7.66 1.23
C GLN A 207 18.15 -6.44 0.35
N PHE A 208 17.18 -5.52 0.29
CA PHE A 208 17.27 -4.31 -0.51
C PHE A 208 18.52 -3.50 -0.19
N GLU A 209 18.86 -3.34 1.08
CA GLU A 209 20.04 -2.59 1.50
C GLU A 209 21.34 -3.20 0.92
N GLN A 210 21.46 -4.52 0.99
CA GLN A 210 22.64 -5.25 0.49
C GLN A 210 22.64 -5.35 -1.03
N ASP A 211 21.50 -5.72 -1.61
CA ASP A 211 21.36 -6.04 -3.02
C ASP A 211 21.47 -4.80 -3.92
N PHE A 212 21.00 -3.66 -3.44
CA PHE A 212 21.02 -2.41 -4.20
C PHE A 212 21.97 -1.37 -3.61
N SER A 213 22.79 -1.74 -2.63
CA SER A 213 23.74 -0.82 -1.94
C SER A 213 23.07 0.46 -1.46
N ALA A 214 21.82 0.35 -1.03
CA ALA A 214 20.97 1.46 -0.63
C ALA A 214 21.00 1.66 0.89
N LYS A 215 21.14 2.91 1.34
CA LYS A 215 20.94 3.22 2.75
C LYS A 215 19.46 3.52 3.02
N PRO A 216 18.85 2.90 4.05
CA PRO A 216 17.48 3.21 4.39
C PRO A 216 17.36 4.62 4.96
N VAL A 217 16.26 5.28 4.60
CA VAL A 217 15.86 6.59 5.14
C VAL A 217 14.54 6.40 5.90
N PHE A 218 14.43 6.98 7.09
CA PHE A 218 13.29 6.74 7.97
C PHE A 218 12.33 7.93 7.97
N LEU A 219 11.03 7.64 7.84
CA LEU A 219 9.94 8.59 8.05
C LEU A 219 9.17 8.19 9.30
N THR A 220 9.39 8.91 10.39
CA THR A 220 8.84 8.58 11.70
C THR A 220 7.66 9.45 12.12
N GLN A 221 7.42 10.59 11.49
CA GLN A 221 6.32 11.48 11.86
C GLN A 221 4.98 10.98 11.33
N ASN A 222 4.01 10.84 12.22
CA ASN A 222 2.64 10.45 11.89
C ASN A 222 1.72 11.67 11.84
N TYR A 223 1.05 11.84 10.70
CA TYR A 223 0.09 12.92 10.42
C TYR A 223 -1.37 12.48 10.52
N ARG A 224 -1.63 11.22 10.86
CA ARG A 224 -2.98 10.62 10.82
C ARG A 224 -3.61 10.49 12.19
N SER A 225 -2.85 9.98 13.16
CA SER A 225 -3.38 9.43 14.40
C SER A 225 -3.07 10.30 15.61
N THR A 226 -3.90 10.19 16.66
CA THR A 226 -3.67 10.88 17.95
C THR A 226 -2.56 10.21 18.74
N GLY A 227 -2.05 10.91 19.76
CA GLY A 227 -0.94 10.45 20.60
C GLY A 227 -1.21 9.11 21.29
N ASN A 228 -2.43 8.87 21.79
CA ASN A 228 -2.80 7.61 22.42
C ASN A 228 -2.70 6.42 21.45
N ILE A 229 -3.14 6.60 20.19
CA ILE A 229 -3.04 5.55 19.16
C ILE A 229 -1.59 5.24 18.85
N ILE A 230 -0.76 6.28 18.66
CA ILE A 230 0.68 6.10 18.35
C ILE A 230 1.41 5.44 19.51
N LYS A 231 1.16 5.88 20.75
CA LYS A 231 1.76 5.28 21.95
C LYS A 231 1.41 3.78 22.07
N THR A 232 0.15 3.44 21.83
CA THR A 232 -0.30 2.04 21.87
C THR A 232 0.32 1.22 20.74
N ALA A 233 0.37 1.78 19.51
CA ALA A 233 0.99 1.11 18.38
C ALA A 233 2.48 0.83 18.61
N ASN A 234 3.23 1.81 19.10
CA ASN A 234 4.64 1.62 19.46
C ASN A 234 4.83 0.53 20.51
N ALA A 235 4.00 0.53 21.58
CA ALA A 235 4.08 -0.48 22.63
C ALA A 235 3.77 -1.91 22.11
N VAL A 236 2.79 -2.04 21.20
CA VAL A 236 2.46 -3.34 20.59
C VAL A 236 3.59 -3.84 19.69
N ILE A 237 4.15 -2.98 18.84
CA ILE A 237 5.17 -3.39 17.89
C ILE A 237 6.55 -3.61 18.55
N GLU A 238 6.79 -3.08 19.75
CA GLU A 238 8.03 -3.27 20.50
C GLU A 238 8.31 -4.75 20.77
N CYS A 239 7.27 -5.58 20.88
CA CYS A 239 7.39 -7.03 21.07
C CYS A 239 7.91 -7.78 19.83
N ALA A 240 7.96 -7.15 18.66
CA ALA A 240 8.43 -7.78 17.44
C ALA A 240 9.97 -7.83 17.40
N SER A 241 10.52 -9.05 17.24
CA SER A 241 11.96 -9.31 17.29
C SER A 241 12.74 -8.88 16.04
N GLU A 242 12.05 -8.71 14.92
CA GLU A 242 12.67 -8.52 13.61
C GLU A 242 12.29 -7.20 12.96
N ARG A 243 12.70 -6.08 13.56
CA ARG A 243 12.36 -4.74 13.07
C ARG A 243 13.57 -4.04 12.48
N MET A 244 13.41 -3.43 11.29
CA MET A 244 14.42 -2.55 10.70
C MET A 244 14.38 -1.14 11.32
N LYS A 245 13.22 -0.73 11.85
CA LYS A 245 13.01 0.58 12.49
C LYS A 245 13.32 0.60 13.99
N THR A 246 14.10 -0.34 14.49
CA THR A 246 14.55 -0.31 15.90
C THR A 246 15.29 1.00 16.18
N GLY A 247 14.85 1.74 17.22
CA GLY A 247 15.38 3.07 17.52
C GLY A 247 14.78 4.21 16.69
N HIS A 248 13.83 3.91 15.80
CA HIS A 248 13.09 4.89 14.99
C HIS A 248 11.59 4.81 15.29
N GLU A 249 11.22 5.18 16.52
CA GLU A 249 9.83 5.17 16.96
C GLU A 249 8.99 6.18 16.17
N ILE A 250 7.72 5.83 15.97
CA ILE A 250 6.75 6.72 15.34
C ILE A 250 6.38 7.80 16.36
N VAL A 251 6.44 9.05 15.91
CA VAL A 251 6.06 10.21 16.70
C VAL A 251 4.92 10.98 16.04
N VAL A 252 4.10 11.62 16.84
CA VAL A 252 3.06 12.52 16.33
C VAL A 252 3.71 13.76 15.73
N ASP A 253 3.19 14.28 14.63
CA ASP A 253 3.71 15.51 14.01
C ASP A 253 3.67 16.71 14.96
N GLY A 254 4.54 17.72 14.73
CA GLY A 254 4.73 18.83 15.64
C GLY A 254 3.50 19.70 15.88
N ALA A 255 2.55 19.77 14.93
CA ALA A 255 1.31 20.52 15.11
C ALA A 255 0.37 19.76 16.05
N ARG A 256 0.22 18.44 15.85
CA ARG A 256 -0.61 17.58 16.69
C ARG A 256 0.00 17.25 18.04
N ALA A 257 1.32 17.32 18.18
CA ALA A 257 2.00 17.12 19.46
C ALA A 257 1.59 18.16 20.52
N LYS A 258 1.01 19.29 20.11
CA LYS A 258 0.42 20.30 21.00
C LYS A 258 -1.00 19.98 21.45
N GLU A 259 -1.67 19.02 20.81
CA GLU A 259 -2.98 18.54 21.19
C GLU A 259 -2.87 17.59 22.41
N THR A 260 -3.99 17.40 23.10
CA THR A 260 -4.08 16.33 24.10
C THR A 260 -3.85 14.96 23.46
N LEU A 261 -3.34 13.99 24.21
CA LEU A 261 -3.05 12.65 23.70
C LEU A 261 -4.25 11.94 23.07
N GLY A 262 -5.48 12.25 23.52
CA GLY A 262 -6.73 11.74 22.95
C GLY A 262 -7.30 12.59 21.83
N GLY A 263 -6.67 13.75 21.52
CA GLY A 263 -7.19 14.73 20.57
C GLY A 263 -8.57 15.24 21.00
N LYS A 264 -9.45 15.50 20.06
CA LYS A 264 -10.84 15.96 20.31
C LYS A 264 -11.64 15.02 21.21
N MET A 265 -11.33 13.71 21.19
CA MET A 265 -12.03 12.73 22.01
C MET A 265 -11.77 12.89 23.50
N THR A 266 -10.71 13.58 23.91
CA THR A 266 -10.44 13.88 25.33
C THR A 266 -11.61 14.64 25.98
N THR A 267 -12.28 15.51 25.22
CA THR A 267 -13.41 16.30 25.71
C THR A 267 -14.77 15.73 25.33
N LEU A 268 -14.86 15.10 24.17
CA LEU A 268 -16.12 14.53 23.66
C LEU A 268 -16.53 13.24 24.36
N ASP A 269 -15.56 12.41 24.74
CA ASP A 269 -15.80 11.13 25.42
C ASP A 269 -15.27 11.18 26.86
N PRO A 270 -16.11 11.47 27.86
CA PRO A 270 -15.69 11.57 29.25
C PRO A 270 -15.21 10.22 29.83
N VAL A 271 -15.60 9.10 29.21
CA VAL A 271 -15.23 7.76 29.68
C VAL A 271 -13.89 7.33 29.13
N ALA A 272 -13.76 7.22 27.81
CA ALA A 272 -12.53 6.75 27.18
C ALA A 272 -11.50 7.86 26.93
N GLN A 273 -11.92 9.10 26.77
CA GLN A 273 -11.04 10.25 26.58
C GLN A 273 -10.05 10.10 25.42
N GLY A 274 -10.46 9.39 24.37
CA GLY A 274 -9.63 9.06 23.20
C GLY A 274 -8.52 8.04 23.48
N ARG A 275 -8.60 7.28 24.56
CA ARG A 275 -7.73 6.13 24.82
C ARG A 275 -8.08 4.96 23.91
N VAL A 276 -7.09 4.14 23.60
CA VAL A 276 -7.32 2.83 22.97
C VAL A 276 -7.94 1.91 24.03
N GLN A 277 -9.04 1.24 23.70
CA GLN A 277 -9.79 0.40 24.62
C GLN A 277 -9.70 -1.07 24.22
N ILE A 278 -9.68 -1.95 25.20
CA ILE A 278 -9.85 -3.39 25.04
C ILE A 278 -11.21 -3.72 25.63
N LEU A 279 -12.11 -4.25 24.79
CA LEU A 279 -13.43 -4.68 25.22
C LEU A 279 -13.41 -6.18 25.49
N GLU A 280 -13.58 -6.57 26.74
CA GLU A 280 -13.79 -7.96 27.11
C GLU A 280 -15.26 -8.35 26.93
N CYS A 281 -15.51 -9.41 26.20
CA CYS A 281 -16.85 -9.92 25.95
C CYS A 281 -16.89 -11.45 26.06
N PRO A 282 -18.06 -12.06 26.30
CA PRO A 282 -18.21 -13.51 26.29
C PRO A 282 -17.67 -14.15 25.00
N LYS A 283 -17.27 -15.42 25.08
CA LYS A 283 -16.75 -16.13 23.89
C LYS A 283 -17.83 -16.20 22.80
N GLY A 284 -17.45 -15.86 21.58
CA GLY A 284 -18.27 -15.99 20.39
C GLY A 284 -18.19 -14.76 19.47
N ASN A 285 -18.39 -14.99 18.19
CA ASN A 285 -18.34 -13.91 17.19
C ASN A 285 -19.53 -12.93 17.36
N ASP A 286 -20.69 -13.45 17.76
CA ASP A 286 -21.89 -12.63 17.99
C ASP A 286 -21.69 -11.62 19.13
N SER A 287 -21.13 -12.07 20.26
CA SER A 287 -20.85 -11.19 21.41
C SER A 287 -19.83 -10.10 21.04
N GLN A 288 -18.81 -10.46 20.26
CA GLN A 288 -17.81 -9.49 19.79
C GLN A 288 -18.41 -8.47 18.81
N ALA A 289 -19.26 -8.94 17.90
CA ALA A 289 -19.95 -8.09 16.94
C ALA A 289 -20.87 -7.09 17.64
N LEU A 290 -21.67 -7.57 18.60
CA LEU A 290 -22.58 -6.74 19.38
C LEU A 290 -21.81 -5.70 20.19
N ALA A 291 -20.78 -6.09 20.95
CA ALA A 291 -19.97 -5.17 21.74
C ALA A 291 -19.31 -4.08 20.88
N ALA A 292 -18.81 -4.43 19.69
CA ALA A 292 -18.23 -3.45 18.77
C ALA A 292 -19.29 -2.46 18.24
N LEU A 293 -20.50 -2.93 17.91
CA LEU A 293 -21.57 -2.07 17.42
C LEU A 293 -22.15 -1.19 18.52
N GLU A 294 -22.32 -1.70 19.73
CA GLU A 294 -22.75 -0.92 20.89
C GLU A 294 -21.79 0.21 21.20
N GLU A 295 -20.46 -0.05 21.14
CA GLU A 295 -19.47 0.99 21.33
C GLU A 295 -19.52 2.05 20.20
N LEU A 296 -19.70 1.64 18.95
CA LEU A 296 -19.87 2.57 17.84
C LEU A 296 -21.17 3.41 17.97
N GLN A 297 -22.26 2.81 18.45
CA GLN A 297 -23.51 3.55 18.75
C GLN A 297 -23.28 4.55 19.89
N ARG A 298 -22.59 4.14 20.96
CA ARG A 298 -22.22 5.06 22.06
C ARG A 298 -21.42 6.26 21.55
N LEU A 299 -20.40 6.01 20.70
CA LEU A 299 -19.61 7.07 20.10
C LEU A 299 -20.41 7.95 19.15
N SER A 300 -21.35 7.37 18.40
CA SER A 300 -22.22 8.14 17.50
C SER A 300 -23.10 9.14 18.22
N ALA A 301 -23.50 8.84 19.45
CA ALA A 301 -24.25 9.76 20.28
C ALA A 301 -23.40 10.89 20.90
N LEU A 302 -22.09 10.70 21.02
CA LEU A 302 -21.16 11.66 21.62
C LEU A 302 -20.53 12.62 20.60
N ILE A 303 -20.36 12.15 19.36
CA ILE A 303 -19.63 12.89 18.33
C ILE A 303 -20.61 13.71 17.49
N PRO A 304 -20.53 15.06 17.55
CA PRO A 304 -21.28 15.91 16.64
C PRO A 304 -20.95 15.57 15.18
N ASP A 305 -21.93 15.62 14.31
CA ASP A 305 -21.78 15.32 12.88
C ASP A 305 -21.23 13.91 12.60
N TRP A 306 -21.66 12.94 13.41
CA TRP A 306 -21.29 11.55 13.21
C TRP A 306 -21.59 11.08 11.78
N ASN A 307 -20.62 10.39 11.18
CA ASN A 307 -20.76 9.78 9.87
C ASN A 307 -20.27 8.33 9.94
N TRP A 308 -21.17 7.37 9.73
CA TRP A 308 -20.86 5.95 9.74
C TRP A 308 -19.77 5.55 8.74
N ALA A 309 -19.65 6.24 7.61
CA ALA A 309 -18.58 6.01 6.63
C ALA A 309 -17.17 6.27 7.17
N ARG A 310 -17.05 6.87 8.36
CA ARG A 310 -15.76 7.13 9.04
C ARG A 310 -15.42 6.08 10.10
N ALA A 311 -16.29 5.10 10.32
CA ALA A 311 -16.07 3.97 11.22
C ALA A 311 -15.77 2.71 10.42
N ALA A 312 -14.89 1.84 10.94
CA ALA A 312 -14.61 0.55 10.34
C ALA A 312 -14.44 -0.52 11.40
N ILE A 313 -14.94 -1.72 11.11
CA ILE A 313 -14.70 -2.93 11.89
C ILE A 313 -13.83 -3.86 11.02
N ILE A 314 -12.70 -4.28 11.56
CA ILE A 314 -11.69 -5.08 10.84
C ILE A 314 -11.55 -6.43 11.54
N SER A 315 -11.45 -7.51 10.77
CA SER A 315 -11.17 -8.86 11.25
C SER A 315 -10.18 -9.57 10.34
N ARG A 316 -9.47 -10.56 10.89
CA ARG A 316 -8.57 -11.45 10.12
C ARG A 316 -9.32 -12.46 9.25
N ASP A 317 -10.59 -12.73 9.55
CA ASP A 317 -11.43 -13.70 8.83
C ASP A 317 -12.79 -13.08 8.52
N TRP A 318 -13.16 -13.07 7.25
CA TRP A 318 -14.43 -12.56 6.75
C TRP A 318 -15.66 -13.18 7.43
N ARG A 319 -15.58 -14.48 7.79
CA ARG A 319 -16.67 -15.18 8.49
C ARG A 319 -17.00 -14.55 9.84
N LYS A 320 -16.03 -13.90 10.49
CA LYS A 320 -16.24 -13.18 11.76
C LYS A 320 -16.95 -11.84 11.58
N LEU A 321 -17.01 -11.32 10.36
CA LEU A 321 -17.71 -10.08 10.05
C LEU A 321 -19.17 -10.31 9.70
N ALA A 322 -19.61 -11.53 9.43
CA ALA A 322 -21.02 -11.83 9.13
C ALA A 322 -21.98 -11.41 10.26
N PRO A 323 -21.72 -11.73 11.55
CA PRO A 323 -22.57 -11.24 12.63
C PRO A 323 -22.58 -9.71 12.74
N VAL A 324 -21.48 -9.03 12.46
CA VAL A 324 -21.42 -7.56 12.46
C VAL A 324 -22.41 -6.99 11.46
N ARG A 325 -22.44 -7.53 10.24
CA ARG A 325 -23.39 -7.11 9.20
C ARG A 325 -24.82 -7.38 9.63
N ASP A 326 -25.11 -8.59 10.09
CA ASP A 326 -26.46 -9.01 10.45
C ASP A 326 -27.05 -8.15 11.59
N TYR A 327 -26.25 -7.87 12.63
CA TYR A 327 -26.68 -6.99 13.73
C TYR A 327 -26.76 -5.53 13.29
N ALA A 328 -25.83 -5.02 12.48
CA ALA A 328 -25.87 -3.64 11.99
C ALA A 328 -27.12 -3.39 11.13
N GLU A 329 -27.49 -4.32 10.25
CA GLU A 329 -28.74 -4.26 9.48
C GLU A 329 -29.97 -4.24 10.40
N GLY A 330 -29.99 -5.10 11.42
CA GLY A 330 -31.06 -5.12 12.43
C GLY A 330 -31.20 -3.79 13.20
N LEU A 331 -30.09 -3.13 13.47
CA LEU A 331 -30.01 -1.82 14.12
C LEU A 331 -30.17 -0.64 13.14
N LYS A 332 -30.38 -0.91 11.85
CA LYS A 332 -30.46 0.10 10.77
C LYS A 332 -29.21 0.96 10.63
N ILE A 333 -28.07 0.40 10.94
CA ILE A 333 -26.76 1.02 10.73
C ILE A 333 -26.33 0.74 9.29
N PRO A 334 -25.97 1.76 8.48
CA PRO A 334 -25.50 1.53 7.12
C PRO A 334 -24.16 0.80 7.15
N VAL A 335 -24.04 -0.31 6.41
CA VAL A 335 -22.85 -1.16 6.35
C VAL A 335 -22.46 -1.38 4.89
N GLU A 336 -21.18 -1.25 4.61
CA GLU A 336 -20.54 -1.67 3.37
C GLU A 336 -19.45 -2.68 3.68
N VAL A 337 -19.42 -3.80 2.94
CA VAL A 337 -18.37 -4.82 3.06
C VAL A 337 -17.33 -4.55 1.98
N ALA A 338 -16.12 -4.15 2.40
CA ALA A 338 -15.02 -3.89 1.48
C ALA A 338 -14.60 -5.18 0.76
N ASN A 339 -14.26 -5.07 -0.52
CA ASN A 339 -13.80 -6.20 -1.36
C ASN A 339 -14.82 -7.33 -1.60
N GLU A 340 -16.10 -7.08 -1.42
CA GLU A 340 -17.10 -8.07 -1.81
C GLU A 340 -17.14 -8.19 -3.34
N GLN A 341 -16.68 -9.33 -3.87
CA GLN A 341 -16.57 -9.56 -5.33
C GLN A 341 -17.89 -9.97 -6.01
N LEU A 342 -18.97 -10.02 -5.26
CA LEU A 342 -20.28 -10.40 -5.79
C LEU A 342 -20.87 -9.28 -6.66
N SER A 343 -21.43 -9.65 -7.81
CA SER A 343 -22.21 -8.71 -8.64
C SER A 343 -23.38 -8.15 -7.84
N GLY A 344 -23.79 -6.90 -8.14
CA GLY A 344 -24.74 -6.12 -7.32
C GLY A 344 -26.00 -6.87 -6.85
N LEU A 345 -26.57 -7.72 -7.70
CA LEU A 345 -27.80 -8.48 -7.38
C LEU A 345 -27.54 -9.61 -6.37
N TRP A 346 -26.39 -10.30 -6.45
CA TRP A 346 -26.02 -11.39 -5.55
C TRP A 346 -25.54 -10.90 -4.18
N ARG A 347 -25.33 -9.60 -4.00
CA ARG A 347 -24.94 -8.97 -2.74
C ARG A 347 -26.12 -8.72 -1.81
N THR A 348 -27.34 -8.74 -2.34
CA THR A 348 -28.51 -8.48 -1.51
C THR A 348 -28.80 -9.67 -0.60
N ARG A 349 -29.18 -9.38 0.64
CA ARG A 349 -29.53 -10.38 1.66
C ARG A 349 -30.67 -11.29 1.19
N GLU A 350 -31.62 -10.71 0.46
CA GLU A 350 -32.77 -11.41 -0.12
C GLU A 350 -32.33 -12.50 -1.07
N MET A 351 -31.39 -12.18 -1.99
CA MET A 351 -30.86 -13.16 -2.93
C MET A 351 -30.01 -14.22 -2.25
N GLN A 352 -29.20 -13.86 -1.26
CA GLN A 352 -28.42 -14.84 -0.50
C GLN A 352 -29.32 -15.75 0.34
N THR A 353 -30.41 -15.21 0.91
CA THR A 353 -31.42 -15.99 1.64
C THR A 353 -32.17 -16.92 0.69
N PHE A 354 -32.55 -16.43 -0.49
CA PHE A 354 -33.17 -17.24 -1.53
C PHE A 354 -32.29 -18.38 -1.98
N VAL A 355 -31.00 -18.12 -2.29
CA VAL A 355 -30.06 -19.15 -2.70
C VAL A 355 -29.86 -20.22 -1.61
N LYS A 356 -29.72 -19.80 -0.34
CA LYS A 356 -29.63 -20.72 0.81
C LYS A 356 -30.89 -21.57 0.95
N ALA A 357 -32.08 -21.00 0.77
CA ALA A 357 -33.36 -21.71 0.84
C ALA A 357 -33.48 -22.72 -0.31
N VAL A 358 -33.07 -22.34 -1.52
CA VAL A 358 -33.04 -23.25 -2.67
C VAL A 358 -32.06 -24.41 -2.45
N GLN A 359 -30.84 -24.11 -1.99
CA GLN A 359 -29.84 -25.16 -1.69
C GLN A 359 -30.31 -26.15 -0.61
N LYS A 360 -31.03 -25.65 0.40
CA LYS A 360 -31.57 -26.49 1.48
C LYS A 360 -32.71 -27.42 1.04
N ASN A 361 -33.43 -27.07 -0.01
CA ASN A 361 -34.51 -27.85 -0.55
C ASN A 361 -34.08 -28.83 -1.68
N TYR A 362 -32.85 -28.75 -2.14
CA TYR A 362 -32.27 -29.65 -3.17
C TYR A 362 -31.31 -30.68 -2.59
N ASN A 363 -31.00 -30.66 -1.30
CA ASN A 363 -30.32 -31.69 -0.52
C ASN A 363 -31.34 -32.41 0.39
#